data_9ec7b9dbca1ea92f27bb13074dfe659e
#
_entry.id   9ec7b9dbca1ea92f27bb13074dfe659e
#
_cell.length_a   1.000
_cell.length_b   1.000
_cell.length_c   1.000
_cell.angle_alpha   90.00
_cell.angle_beta   90.00
_cell.angle_gamma   90.00
#
_symmetry.space_group_name_H-M   'P 1'
#
loop_
_entity.id
_entity.type
_entity.pdbx_description
1 polymer ?
#
loop_
_entity_poly.entity_id
_entity_poly.type
_entity_poly.pdbx_seq_one_letter_code
_entity_poly.pdbx_strand_id
1 'polypeptide(L)'
;MFHLPLPGAIYRADGTTAFTLWAPSAHRVELVLLDPMLQTIPMQPIGYGCWHAVTTAPPGTRYRYRLDGSRERPDPASRCQPEGVHGPSAVIDHHFVWHDEAWQGVALADLVIYELHVGTFTPEGTFEAIIPYLPLLRDLGITAIELMPVAHFPGVRNWGYDGVYLYAPHTTYGGVRGLKRLVDAAHAHGLAVFLDVVYNHFGPEGNYLWDIAPPAFTDRYRTPWGAAINYDGPESDLVRWLIIENALEWLREYHIDGLRLDATHAIFDMSPYHVLEELADRVQEQALRLGRPAYLFA
;
A
#
# COMPACT_ATOMS: atom_id res chain seq x y z
N MET A 1 -13.14 -8.81 -14.69
CA MET A 1 -12.41 -8.61 -13.42
C MET A 1 -11.86 -9.95 -12.99
N PHE A 2 -10.58 -10.04 -12.66
CA PHE A 2 -9.97 -11.27 -12.16
C PHE A 2 -10.53 -11.59 -10.77
N HIS A 3 -10.91 -12.84 -10.56
CA HIS A 3 -11.25 -13.34 -9.21
C HIS A 3 -9.99 -13.88 -8.53
N LEU A 4 -8.98 -13.00 -8.39
CA LEU A 4 -7.75 -13.33 -7.68
C LEU A 4 -7.91 -13.01 -6.18
N PRO A 5 -7.27 -13.79 -5.29
CA PRO A 5 -7.11 -13.39 -3.90
C PRO A 5 -6.32 -12.09 -3.80
N LEU A 6 -6.50 -11.31 -2.72
CA LEU A 6 -5.72 -10.09 -2.48
C LEU A 6 -4.22 -10.37 -2.52
N PRO A 7 -3.39 -9.44 -3.03
CA PRO A 7 -1.94 -9.63 -3.09
C PRO A 7 -1.31 -9.57 -1.71
N GLY A 8 -0.18 -10.27 -1.55
CA GLY A 8 0.58 -10.31 -0.31
C GLY A 8 0.03 -11.29 0.72
N ALA A 9 0.39 -11.07 1.99
CA ALA A 9 0.00 -11.90 3.11
C ALA A 9 -1.27 -11.36 3.78
N ILE A 10 -2.33 -12.17 3.83
CA ILE A 10 -3.61 -11.83 4.44
C ILE A 10 -3.87 -12.79 5.61
N TYR A 11 -3.75 -12.29 6.83
CA TYR A 11 -4.10 -13.03 8.04
C TYR A 11 -5.63 -13.13 8.19
N ARG A 12 -6.11 -14.30 8.58
CA ARG A 12 -7.54 -14.62 8.65
C ARG A 12 -7.99 -14.92 10.08
N ALA A 13 -9.27 -14.76 10.33
CA ALA A 13 -9.88 -15.03 11.64
C ALA A 13 -9.75 -16.48 12.10
N ASP A 14 -9.52 -17.43 11.18
CA ASP A 14 -9.28 -18.84 11.50
C ASP A 14 -7.83 -19.16 11.95
N GLY A 15 -6.98 -18.13 12.02
CA GLY A 15 -5.58 -18.26 12.42
C GLY A 15 -4.63 -18.65 11.27
N THR A 16 -5.16 -18.78 10.05
CA THR A 16 -4.33 -19.00 8.85
C THR A 16 -3.94 -17.69 8.18
N THR A 17 -2.90 -17.74 7.36
CA THR A 17 -2.52 -16.65 6.46
C THR A 17 -2.53 -17.13 5.04
N ALA A 18 -3.20 -16.38 4.16
CA ALA A 18 -3.14 -16.57 2.71
C ALA A 18 -2.03 -15.70 2.13
N PHE A 19 -1.21 -16.29 1.29
CA PHE A 19 -0.10 -15.63 0.60
C PHE A 19 -0.36 -15.67 -0.90
N THR A 20 -0.37 -14.51 -1.55
CA THR A 20 -0.55 -14.40 -3.01
C THR A 20 0.57 -13.57 -3.59
N LEU A 21 1.28 -14.14 -4.56
CA LEU A 21 2.39 -13.49 -5.27
C LEU A 21 2.11 -13.50 -6.78
N TRP A 22 2.27 -12.37 -7.44
CA TRP A 22 2.38 -12.30 -8.89
C TRP A 22 3.84 -12.43 -9.29
N ALA A 23 4.19 -13.54 -9.90
CA ALA A 23 5.54 -13.86 -10.38
C ALA A 23 5.44 -14.61 -11.72
N PRO A 24 5.11 -13.91 -12.82
CA PRO A 24 4.72 -14.53 -14.09
C PRO A 24 5.87 -15.29 -14.76
N SER A 25 7.11 -14.89 -14.52
CA SER A 25 8.29 -15.51 -15.12
C SER A 25 8.87 -16.68 -14.30
N ALA A 26 8.33 -16.95 -13.10
CA ALA A 26 8.81 -18.03 -12.26
C ALA A 26 8.21 -19.38 -12.69
N HIS A 27 9.04 -20.41 -12.71
CA HIS A 27 8.61 -21.81 -12.93
C HIS A 27 8.23 -22.52 -11.63
N ARG A 28 8.77 -22.03 -10.51
CA ARG A 28 8.50 -22.54 -9.16
C ARG A 28 8.59 -21.40 -8.16
N VAL A 29 7.61 -21.32 -7.27
CA VAL A 29 7.62 -20.40 -6.14
C VAL A 29 7.43 -21.15 -4.85
N GLU A 30 8.22 -20.80 -3.85
CA GLU A 30 8.14 -21.32 -2.49
C GLU A 30 7.98 -20.15 -1.52
N LEU A 31 7.06 -20.30 -0.57
CA LEU A 31 6.96 -19.45 0.60
C LEU A 31 7.97 -19.95 1.63
N VAL A 32 8.84 -19.07 2.09
CA VAL A 32 9.85 -19.35 3.13
C VAL A 32 9.45 -18.60 4.39
N LEU A 33 8.91 -19.31 5.38
CA LEU A 33 8.66 -18.77 6.71
C LEU A 33 9.95 -18.84 7.53
N LEU A 34 10.27 -17.76 8.24
CA LEU A 34 11.48 -17.64 9.05
C LEU A 34 11.20 -17.91 10.54
N ASP A 35 9.98 -17.75 10.98
CA ASP A 35 9.55 -17.87 12.37
C ASP A 35 8.38 -18.85 12.53
N PRO A 36 8.25 -19.55 13.66
CA PRO A 36 9.21 -19.69 14.76
C PRO A 36 10.41 -20.59 14.40
N MET A 37 10.32 -21.28 13.27
CA MET A 37 11.38 -22.09 12.68
C MET A 37 11.32 -21.96 11.16
N LEU A 38 12.46 -22.16 10.50
CA LEU A 38 12.55 -22.13 9.05
C LEU A 38 11.65 -23.22 8.44
N GLN A 39 10.69 -22.80 7.63
CA GLN A 39 9.80 -23.69 6.89
C GLN A 39 9.68 -23.23 5.44
N THR A 40 9.77 -24.19 4.51
CA THR A 40 9.56 -23.92 3.09
C THR A 40 8.30 -24.62 2.62
N ILE A 41 7.40 -23.87 2.00
CA ILE A 41 6.09 -24.32 1.55
C ILE A 41 5.98 -24.07 0.05
N PRO A 42 5.80 -25.10 -0.79
CA PRO A 42 5.53 -24.92 -2.21
C PRO A 42 4.22 -24.14 -2.42
N MET A 43 4.25 -23.11 -3.27
CA MET A 43 3.07 -22.38 -3.66
C MET A 43 2.42 -23.02 -4.91
N GLN A 44 1.11 -22.89 -5.01
CA GLN A 44 0.35 -23.41 -6.14
C GLN A 44 0.08 -22.30 -7.17
N PRO A 45 0.26 -22.54 -8.47
CA PRO A 45 -0.15 -21.59 -9.50
C PRO A 45 -1.68 -21.52 -9.56
N ILE A 46 -2.22 -20.28 -9.61
CA ILE A 46 -3.66 -20.01 -9.66
C ILE A 46 -4.10 -19.30 -10.95
N GLY A 47 -3.22 -19.26 -11.95
CA GLY A 47 -3.44 -18.57 -13.22
C GLY A 47 -2.86 -17.16 -13.25
N TYR A 48 -2.77 -16.57 -14.43
CA TYR A 48 -2.27 -15.22 -14.71
C TYR A 48 -0.87 -14.93 -14.16
N GLY A 49 -0.03 -15.95 -13.99
CA GLY A 49 1.29 -15.80 -13.35
C GLY A 49 1.25 -15.59 -11.84
N CYS A 50 0.09 -15.82 -11.21
CA CYS A 50 -0.06 -15.72 -9.76
C CYS A 50 0.14 -17.07 -9.07
N TRP A 51 0.71 -17.00 -7.88
CA TRP A 51 1.01 -18.13 -6.99
C TRP A 51 0.33 -17.91 -5.65
N HIS A 52 -0.15 -19.01 -5.05
CA HIS A 52 -0.92 -18.95 -3.82
C HIS A 52 -0.56 -20.08 -2.85
N ALA A 53 -0.55 -19.77 -1.56
CA ALA A 53 -0.46 -20.73 -0.47
C ALA A 53 -1.27 -20.27 0.73
N VAL A 54 -1.79 -21.21 1.51
CA VAL A 54 -2.43 -20.94 2.80
C VAL A 54 -1.78 -21.82 3.86
N THR A 55 -1.36 -21.21 4.95
CA THR A 55 -0.73 -21.94 6.06
C THR A 55 -0.92 -21.20 7.37
N THR A 56 -0.63 -21.86 8.49
CA THR A 56 -0.57 -21.20 9.79
C THR A 56 0.68 -20.33 9.86
N ALA A 57 0.49 -19.02 9.89
CA ALA A 57 1.53 -18.01 10.04
C ALA A 57 0.94 -16.81 10.80
N PRO A 58 1.05 -16.77 12.13
CA PRO A 58 0.46 -15.71 12.94
C PRO A 58 1.13 -14.35 12.68
N PRO A 59 0.49 -13.22 13.05
CA PRO A 59 1.07 -11.90 12.98
C PRO A 59 2.47 -11.85 13.62
N GLY A 60 3.40 -11.16 12.95
CA GLY A 60 4.81 -11.12 13.31
C GLY A 60 5.67 -12.19 12.63
N THR A 61 5.08 -13.24 12.04
CA THR A 61 5.83 -14.23 11.24
C THR A 61 6.54 -13.54 10.09
N ARG A 62 7.87 -13.62 10.04
CA ARG A 62 8.67 -13.09 8.94
C ARG A 62 8.72 -14.11 7.81
N TYR A 63 8.69 -13.63 6.56
CA TYR A 63 8.68 -14.49 5.39
C TYR A 63 9.36 -13.86 4.18
N ARG A 64 9.70 -14.70 3.22
CA ARG A 64 10.19 -14.35 1.89
C ARG A 64 9.59 -15.29 0.86
N TYR A 65 9.69 -14.93 -0.41
CA TYR A 65 9.43 -15.83 -1.52
C TYR A 65 10.74 -16.29 -2.13
N ARG A 66 10.87 -17.59 -2.40
CA ARG A 66 11.99 -18.19 -3.13
C ARG A 66 11.53 -18.54 -4.53
N LEU A 67 12.19 -17.94 -5.53
CA LEU A 67 11.90 -18.13 -6.94
C LEU A 67 12.91 -19.13 -7.53
N ASP A 68 12.41 -20.13 -8.25
CA ASP A 68 13.19 -21.13 -8.98
C ASP A 68 14.31 -21.79 -8.12
N GLY A 69 14.05 -21.95 -6.83
CA GLY A 69 14.91 -22.64 -5.89
C GLY A 69 16.17 -21.89 -5.40
N SER A 70 16.43 -20.67 -5.89
CA SER A 70 17.68 -19.95 -5.59
C SER A 70 17.52 -18.51 -5.12
N ARG A 71 16.58 -17.75 -5.66
CA ARG A 71 16.43 -16.31 -5.38
C ARG A 71 15.37 -16.07 -4.32
N GLU A 72 15.78 -15.60 -3.14
CA GLU A 72 14.85 -15.16 -2.10
C GLU A 72 14.63 -13.65 -2.16
N ARG A 73 13.36 -13.23 -2.13
CA ARG A 73 12.96 -11.83 -2.19
C ARG A 73 11.84 -11.56 -1.18
N PRO A 74 11.81 -10.34 -0.61
CA PRO A 74 10.64 -9.87 0.14
C PRO A 74 9.40 -9.83 -0.74
N ASP A 75 8.25 -9.74 -0.13
CA ASP A 75 6.97 -9.63 -0.82
C ASP A 75 6.76 -8.21 -1.38
N PRO A 76 6.56 -8.03 -2.69
CA PRO A 76 6.28 -6.71 -3.27
C PRO A 76 5.00 -6.05 -2.73
N ALA A 77 4.03 -6.87 -2.30
CA ALA A 77 2.80 -6.41 -1.65
C ALA A 77 2.87 -6.54 -0.12
N SER A 78 4.08 -6.47 0.44
CA SER A 78 4.30 -6.51 1.88
C SER A 78 3.57 -5.37 2.59
N ARG A 79 2.93 -5.69 3.71
CA ARG A 79 2.26 -4.74 4.60
C ARG A 79 3.13 -4.33 5.80
N CYS A 80 4.27 -4.98 5.97
CA CYS A 80 5.22 -4.66 7.04
C CYS A 80 6.63 -5.11 6.65
N GLN A 81 7.58 -4.18 6.69
CA GLN A 81 9.01 -4.39 6.46
C GLN A 81 9.78 -4.05 7.75
N PRO A 82 9.85 -4.98 8.72
CA PRO A 82 10.44 -4.67 10.03
C PRO A 82 11.94 -4.44 10.00
N GLU A 83 12.63 -4.97 9.00
CA GLU A 83 14.08 -4.92 8.86
C GLU A 83 14.54 -4.10 7.63
N GLY A 84 13.67 -3.16 7.18
CA GLY A 84 13.96 -2.31 6.03
C GLY A 84 13.72 -3.00 4.68
N VAL A 85 14.02 -2.29 3.59
CA VAL A 85 13.64 -2.69 2.22
C VAL A 85 14.30 -3.98 1.73
N HIS A 86 15.39 -4.41 2.33
CA HIS A 86 16.09 -5.67 1.99
C HIS A 86 15.77 -6.81 2.96
N GLY A 87 15.08 -6.50 4.05
CA GLY A 87 14.67 -7.47 5.07
C GLY A 87 13.52 -8.35 4.63
N PRO A 88 13.17 -9.36 5.42
CA PRO A 88 11.96 -10.15 5.19
C PRO A 88 10.71 -9.29 5.42
N SER A 89 9.65 -9.66 4.72
CA SER A 89 8.30 -9.15 5.02
C SER A 89 7.75 -9.81 6.28
N ALA A 90 6.80 -9.16 6.95
CA ALA A 90 6.14 -9.75 8.11
C ALA A 90 4.61 -9.76 7.94
N VAL A 91 4.00 -10.84 8.42
CA VAL A 91 2.53 -10.96 8.52
C VAL A 91 2.01 -9.95 9.53
N ILE A 92 0.95 -9.25 9.18
CA ILE A 92 0.24 -8.36 10.10
C ILE A 92 -1.19 -8.84 10.35
N ASP A 93 -1.76 -8.40 11.46
CA ASP A 93 -3.19 -8.44 11.70
C ASP A 93 -3.78 -7.06 11.45
N HIS A 94 -4.72 -6.97 10.53
CA HIS A 94 -5.45 -5.73 10.26
C HIS A 94 -6.52 -5.43 11.30
N HIS A 95 -6.79 -6.37 12.22
CA HIS A 95 -7.79 -6.12 13.27
C HIS A 95 -7.39 -4.90 14.11
N PHE A 96 -8.31 -3.94 14.16
CA PHE A 96 -8.19 -2.70 14.92
C PHE A 96 -9.57 -2.31 15.43
N VAL A 97 -9.66 -1.87 16.67
CA VAL A 97 -10.92 -1.35 17.24
C VAL A 97 -11.04 0.12 16.83
N TRP A 98 -11.85 0.37 15.83
CA TRP A 98 -12.16 1.71 15.35
C TRP A 98 -13.23 2.38 16.24
N HIS A 99 -13.16 3.71 16.37
CA HIS A 99 -14.14 4.53 17.07
C HIS A 99 -14.80 5.55 16.14
N ASP A 100 -14.60 5.39 14.83
CA ASP A 100 -15.04 6.29 13.78
C ASP A 100 -16.34 5.83 13.07
N GLU A 101 -17.13 4.96 13.68
CA GLU A 101 -18.39 4.44 13.11
C GLU A 101 -19.38 5.53 12.71
N ALA A 102 -19.35 6.68 13.40
CA ALA A 102 -20.19 7.83 13.11
C ALA A 102 -19.59 8.80 12.06
N TRP A 103 -18.39 8.52 11.58
CA TRP A 103 -17.68 9.36 10.63
C TRP A 103 -18.34 9.32 9.25
N GLN A 104 -18.73 10.49 8.73
CA GLN A 104 -19.42 10.63 7.44
C GLN A 104 -18.54 11.28 6.35
N GLY A 105 -17.26 11.55 6.67
CA GLY A 105 -16.39 12.33 5.78
C GLY A 105 -16.66 13.83 5.82
N VAL A 106 -15.94 14.58 4.99
CA VAL A 106 -16.09 16.03 4.79
C VAL A 106 -16.52 16.26 3.35
N ALA A 107 -17.52 17.14 3.13
CA ALA A 107 -17.94 17.47 1.78
C ALA A 107 -16.82 18.17 0.99
N LEU A 108 -16.72 17.93 -0.31
CA LEU A 108 -15.66 18.50 -1.16
C LEU A 108 -15.57 20.04 -1.06
N ALA A 109 -16.71 20.71 -0.97
CA ALA A 109 -16.78 22.17 -0.88
C ALA A 109 -16.27 22.74 0.47
N ASP A 110 -16.19 21.89 1.50
CA ASP A 110 -15.78 22.27 2.85
C ASP A 110 -14.33 21.87 3.16
N LEU A 111 -13.61 21.30 2.18
CA LEU A 111 -12.23 20.86 2.38
C LEU A 111 -11.26 22.04 2.46
N VAL A 112 -10.57 22.14 3.58
CA VAL A 112 -9.37 22.96 3.79
C VAL A 112 -8.27 22.02 4.22
N ILE A 113 -7.36 21.72 3.29
CA ILE A 113 -6.35 20.65 3.44
C ILE A 113 -5.05 21.24 3.98
N TYR A 114 -4.48 20.61 5.00
CA TYR A 114 -3.16 20.89 5.52
C TYR A 114 -2.24 19.70 5.23
N GLU A 115 -1.28 19.88 4.31
CA GLU A 115 -0.27 18.88 4.02
C GLU A 115 0.81 18.86 5.09
N LEU A 116 1.23 17.67 5.52
CA LEU A 116 2.32 17.47 6.48
C LEU A 116 3.18 16.24 6.14
N HIS A 117 4.44 16.33 6.54
CA HIS A 117 5.38 15.22 6.46
C HIS A 117 5.54 14.58 7.85
N VAL A 118 5.18 13.30 7.98
CA VAL A 118 5.16 12.59 9.27
C VAL A 118 6.51 12.67 10.00
N GLY A 119 7.61 12.46 9.28
CA GLY A 119 8.96 12.41 9.86
C GLY A 119 9.52 13.76 10.31
N THR A 120 8.85 14.90 10.03
CA THR A 120 9.37 16.26 10.37
C THR A 120 8.34 17.16 11.01
N PHE A 121 7.07 16.78 11.05
CA PHE A 121 6.02 17.60 11.67
C PHE A 121 6.21 17.72 13.18
N THR A 122 6.71 16.66 13.81
CA THR A 122 7.05 16.64 15.23
C THR A 122 8.50 16.17 15.43
N PRO A 123 9.15 16.48 16.59
CA PRO A 123 10.48 15.97 16.89
C PRO A 123 10.59 14.44 16.88
N GLU A 124 9.52 13.74 17.27
CA GLU A 124 9.44 12.27 17.32
C GLU A 124 9.32 11.66 15.92
N GLY A 125 8.74 12.41 14.96
CA GLY A 125 8.57 11.97 13.58
C GLY A 125 7.69 10.73 13.40
N THR A 126 6.60 10.61 14.18
CA THR A 126 5.71 9.46 14.15
C THR A 126 4.25 9.85 13.97
N PHE A 127 3.42 8.91 13.48
CA PHE A 127 1.97 9.10 13.36
C PHE A 127 1.33 9.49 14.70
N GLU A 128 1.72 8.82 15.77
CA GLU A 128 1.13 9.06 17.10
C GLU A 128 1.48 10.45 17.64
N ALA A 129 2.66 10.97 17.32
CA ALA A 129 3.09 12.29 17.77
C ALA A 129 2.33 13.44 17.08
N ILE A 130 1.63 13.19 15.98
CA ILE A 130 0.74 14.16 15.32
C ILE A 130 -0.54 14.36 16.11
N ILE A 131 -1.05 13.32 16.77
CA ILE A 131 -2.38 13.29 17.42
C ILE A 131 -2.61 14.50 18.36
N PRO A 132 -1.66 14.91 19.24
CA PRO A 132 -1.87 16.06 20.10
C PRO A 132 -2.07 17.39 19.38
N TYR A 133 -1.72 17.49 18.10
CA TYR A 133 -1.86 18.71 17.29
C TYR A 133 -3.18 18.78 16.50
N LEU A 134 -3.95 17.70 16.42
CA LEU A 134 -5.23 17.67 15.70
C LEU A 134 -6.22 18.72 16.20
N PRO A 135 -6.40 18.96 17.53
CA PRO A 135 -7.26 20.03 18.00
C PRO A 135 -6.83 21.41 17.51
N LEU A 136 -5.51 21.69 17.48
CA LEU A 136 -4.98 22.95 17.00
C LEU A 136 -5.27 23.15 15.50
N LEU A 137 -5.08 22.12 14.68
CA LEU A 137 -5.36 22.19 13.25
C LEU A 137 -6.86 22.45 12.99
N ARG A 138 -7.74 21.74 13.70
CA ARG A 138 -9.18 21.98 13.64
C ARG A 138 -9.54 23.41 14.04
N ASP A 139 -8.97 23.93 15.13
CA ASP A 139 -9.27 25.27 15.65
C ASP A 139 -8.75 26.38 14.71
N LEU A 140 -7.78 26.08 13.85
CA LEU A 140 -7.32 26.92 12.73
C LEU A 140 -8.29 26.87 11.52
N GLY A 141 -9.30 26.02 11.53
CA GLY A 141 -10.26 25.87 10.43
C GLY A 141 -9.83 24.84 9.38
N ILE A 142 -8.82 24.02 9.66
CA ILE A 142 -8.45 22.88 8.82
C ILE A 142 -9.54 21.81 8.96
N THR A 143 -9.93 21.21 7.84
CA THR A 143 -10.95 20.14 7.80
C THR A 143 -10.38 18.81 7.31
N ALA A 144 -9.17 18.80 6.78
CA ALA A 144 -8.46 17.60 6.36
C ALA A 144 -6.95 17.76 6.56
N ILE A 145 -6.27 16.67 6.94
CA ILE A 145 -4.81 16.57 6.83
C ILE A 145 -4.46 15.71 5.63
N GLU A 146 -3.43 16.10 4.89
CA GLU A 146 -2.82 15.29 3.84
C GLU A 146 -1.45 14.83 4.31
N LEU A 147 -1.25 13.52 4.35
CA LEU A 147 0.03 12.92 4.67
C LEU A 147 0.86 12.78 3.41
N MET A 148 2.06 13.38 3.36
CA MET A 148 3.06 13.03 2.35
C MET A 148 3.29 11.52 2.35
N PRO A 149 3.83 10.91 1.25
CA PRO A 149 3.81 9.47 1.08
C PRO A 149 4.42 8.72 2.26
N VAL A 150 3.73 7.67 2.70
CA VAL A 150 4.12 6.86 3.87
C VAL A 150 4.54 5.43 3.50
N ALA A 151 4.47 5.06 2.22
CA ALA A 151 4.92 3.76 1.73
C ALA A 151 6.39 3.51 2.09
N HIS A 152 6.73 2.27 2.43
CA HIS A 152 8.04 1.94 2.98
C HIS A 152 9.17 2.20 1.97
N PHE A 153 10.13 3.01 2.37
CA PHE A 153 11.28 3.48 1.62
C PHE A 153 12.61 3.08 2.29
N PRO A 154 13.76 3.19 1.60
CA PRO A 154 15.07 2.90 2.18
C PRO A 154 15.46 3.90 3.28
N GLY A 155 16.04 3.38 4.37
CA GLY A 155 16.52 4.20 5.48
C GLY A 155 15.40 4.73 6.36
N VAL A 156 15.63 5.89 7.00
CA VAL A 156 14.73 6.47 8.02
C VAL A 156 14.33 7.92 7.71
N ARG A 157 14.85 8.49 6.62
CA ARG A 157 14.60 9.88 6.20
C ARG A 157 14.37 9.93 4.70
N ASN A 158 13.16 10.28 4.32
CA ASN A 158 12.74 10.45 2.93
C ASN A 158 11.50 11.32 2.93
N TRP A 159 11.22 12.04 1.85
CA TRP A 159 9.92 12.69 1.67
C TRP A 159 8.79 11.68 1.40
N GLY A 160 9.14 10.42 1.13
CA GLY A 160 8.22 9.33 0.86
C GLY A 160 8.11 8.96 -0.62
N TYR A 161 8.75 9.74 -1.53
CA TYR A 161 8.65 9.51 -2.97
C TYR A 161 9.58 8.40 -3.51
N ASP A 162 10.42 7.79 -2.66
CA ASP A 162 11.20 6.60 -3.00
C ASP A 162 10.61 5.30 -2.42
N GLY A 163 9.30 5.27 -2.21
CA GLY A 163 8.60 4.09 -1.71
C GLY A 163 8.73 2.88 -2.63
N VAL A 164 8.95 1.69 -2.06
CA VAL A 164 9.10 0.43 -2.81
C VAL A 164 8.14 -0.67 -2.33
N TYR A 165 7.54 -0.52 -1.14
CA TYR A 165 6.48 -1.40 -0.64
C TYR A 165 5.23 -0.57 -0.41
N LEU A 166 4.41 -0.46 -1.45
CA LEU A 166 3.26 0.45 -1.48
C LEU A 166 2.20 0.12 -0.42
N TYR A 167 2.13 -1.13 0.04
CA TYR A 167 1.16 -1.60 1.03
C TYR A 167 1.64 -1.43 2.48
N ALA A 168 2.91 -1.10 2.70
CA ALA A 168 3.51 -1.03 4.02
C ALA A 168 3.68 0.42 4.49
N PRO A 169 2.94 0.90 5.49
CA PRO A 169 3.30 2.15 6.18
C PRO A 169 4.69 2.04 6.78
N HIS A 170 5.50 3.08 6.62
CA HIS A 170 6.89 3.06 7.07
C HIS A 170 7.02 2.78 8.57
N THR A 171 7.87 1.83 8.94
CA THR A 171 7.98 1.34 10.31
C THR A 171 8.48 2.40 11.30
N THR A 172 9.37 3.31 10.88
CA THR A 172 9.84 4.40 11.74
C THR A 172 8.76 5.45 12.04
N TYR A 173 7.72 5.53 11.21
CA TYR A 173 6.56 6.39 11.46
C TYR A 173 5.54 5.77 12.44
N GLY A 174 5.72 4.49 12.81
CA GLY A 174 4.80 3.75 13.68
C GLY A 174 4.05 2.62 12.96
N GLY A 175 4.31 2.42 11.67
CA GLY A 175 3.75 1.32 10.88
C GLY A 175 2.22 1.29 10.85
N VAL A 176 1.67 0.10 10.66
CA VAL A 176 0.22 -0.14 10.50
C VAL A 176 -0.60 0.43 11.66
N ARG A 177 -0.20 0.11 12.91
CA ARG A 177 -0.97 0.52 14.09
C ARG A 177 -0.91 2.02 14.33
N GLY A 178 0.26 2.64 14.12
CA GLY A 178 0.43 4.09 14.27
C GLY A 178 -0.46 4.87 13.29
N LEU A 179 -0.50 4.45 12.02
CA LEU A 179 -1.35 5.08 11.02
C LEU A 179 -2.84 4.94 11.38
N LYS A 180 -3.30 3.73 11.75
CA LYS A 180 -4.69 3.51 12.15
C LYS A 180 -5.10 4.39 13.34
N ARG A 181 -4.23 4.53 14.37
CA ARG A 181 -4.49 5.42 15.52
C ARG A 181 -4.58 6.89 15.13
N LEU A 182 -3.72 7.34 14.20
CA LEU A 182 -3.78 8.72 13.72
C LEU A 182 -5.11 8.97 13.00
N VAL A 183 -5.54 8.08 12.10
CA VAL A 183 -6.79 8.24 11.36
C VAL A 183 -8.00 8.22 12.30
N ASP A 184 -8.08 7.25 13.20
CA ASP A 184 -9.14 7.16 14.20
C ASP A 184 -9.25 8.44 15.05
N ALA A 185 -8.10 8.96 15.51
CA ALA A 185 -8.04 10.22 16.25
C ALA A 185 -8.42 11.44 15.40
N ALA A 186 -8.01 11.49 14.13
CA ALA A 186 -8.37 12.59 13.23
C ALA A 186 -9.89 12.64 13.02
N HIS A 187 -10.52 11.49 12.74
CA HIS A 187 -11.99 11.38 12.61
C HIS A 187 -12.71 11.82 13.89
N ALA A 188 -12.20 11.43 15.07
CA ALA A 188 -12.76 11.88 16.36
C ALA A 188 -12.67 13.40 16.55
N HIS A 189 -11.74 14.07 15.88
CA HIS A 189 -11.61 15.54 15.87
C HIS A 189 -12.32 16.20 14.68
N GLY A 190 -13.03 15.43 13.83
CA GLY A 190 -13.75 15.97 12.67
C GLY A 190 -12.82 16.33 11.50
N LEU A 191 -11.63 15.72 11.43
CA LEU A 191 -10.66 15.92 10.37
C LEU A 191 -10.61 14.70 9.44
N ALA A 192 -10.78 14.91 8.14
CA ALA A 192 -10.48 13.88 7.14
C ALA A 192 -8.98 13.65 7.02
N VAL A 193 -8.59 12.45 6.53
CA VAL A 193 -7.20 12.11 6.29
C VAL A 193 -7.03 11.71 4.82
N PHE A 194 -6.19 12.46 4.12
CA PHE A 194 -5.75 12.14 2.76
C PHE A 194 -4.33 11.60 2.78
N LEU A 195 -4.02 10.76 1.80
CA LEU A 195 -2.71 10.17 1.64
C LEU A 195 -2.16 10.47 0.25
N ASP A 196 -0.97 11.03 0.17
CA ASP A 196 -0.22 11.14 -1.06
C ASP A 196 0.35 9.77 -1.45
N VAL A 197 0.03 9.30 -2.66
CA VAL A 197 0.44 7.99 -3.18
C VAL A 197 1.21 8.12 -4.49
N VAL A 198 2.27 7.34 -4.59
CA VAL A 198 3.18 7.35 -5.73
C VAL A 198 2.91 6.15 -6.62
N TYR A 199 2.13 6.35 -7.70
CA TYR A 199 1.77 5.30 -8.65
C TYR A 199 2.39 5.53 -10.04
N ASN A 200 3.26 6.53 -10.16
CA ASN A 200 3.97 6.84 -11.40
C ASN A 200 5.33 6.16 -11.50
N HIS A 201 5.96 5.79 -10.38
CA HIS A 201 7.25 5.11 -10.32
C HIS A 201 7.43 4.36 -8.99
N PHE A 202 8.50 3.58 -8.88
CA PHE A 202 8.99 3.00 -7.63
C PHE A 202 10.36 3.56 -7.30
N GLY A 203 10.69 3.62 -6.02
CA GLY A 203 12.02 3.98 -5.56
C GLY A 203 13.12 3.07 -6.14
N PRO A 204 14.35 3.56 -6.25
CA PRO A 204 15.43 2.84 -6.90
C PRO A 204 16.05 1.73 -6.04
N GLU A 205 15.94 1.81 -4.71
CA GLU A 205 16.57 0.88 -3.77
C GLU A 205 15.53 -0.02 -3.11
N GLY A 206 15.71 -1.34 -3.19
CA GLY A 206 14.81 -2.32 -2.59
C GLY A 206 13.59 -2.68 -3.45
N ASN A 207 13.51 -2.18 -4.67
CA ASN A 207 12.47 -2.55 -5.63
C ASN A 207 12.76 -3.92 -6.26
N TYR A 208 12.22 -4.97 -5.64
CA TYR A 208 12.40 -6.35 -6.11
C TYR A 208 11.34 -6.80 -7.13
N LEU A 209 10.40 -5.92 -7.53
CA LEU A 209 9.49 -6.22 -8.64
C LEU A 209 10.24 -6.53 -9.94
N TRP A 210 11.40 -5.92 -10.18
CA TRP A 210 12.28 -6.25 -11.31
C TRP A 210 12.68 -7.73 -11.37
N ASP A 211 12.89 -8.34 -10.21
CA ASP A 211 13.30 -9.76 -10.12
C ASP A 211 12.09 -10.71 -10.11
N ILE A 212 10.95 -10.26 -9.58
CA ILE A 212 9.77 -11.09 -9.31
C ILE A 212 8.79 -11.02 -10.47
N ALA A 213 8.46 -9.82 -10.91
CA ALA A 213 7.47 -9.55 -11.95
C ALA A 213 7.99 -8.47 -12.93
N PRO A 214 9.01 -8.77 -13.76
CA PRO A 214 9.55 -7.82 -14.74
C PRO A 214 8.51 -7.11 -15.58
N PRO A 215 7.38 -7.74 -15.98
CA PRO A 215 6.31 -7.08 -16.73
C PRO A 215 5.61 -5.92 -15.99
N ALA A 216 5.90 -5.70 -14.70
CA ALA A 216 5.44 -4.51 -13.98
C ALA A 216 5.99 -3.21 -14.58
N PHE A 217 7.04 -3.29 -15.37
CA PHE A 217 7.72 -2.16 -15.99
C PHE A 217 7.70 -2.27 -17.51
N THR A 218 7.80 -1.10 -18.17
CA THR A 218 7.91 -1.01 -19.62
C THR A 218 9.04 -0.07 -20.03
N ASP A 219 9.73 -0.39 -21.12
CA ASP A 219 10.70 0.48 -21.79
C ASP A 219 10.07 1.32 -22.92
N ARG A 220 8.77 1.13 -23.19
CA ARG A 220 8.01 1.90 -24.16
C ARG A 220 7.96 3.38 -23.80
N TYR A 221 7.94 3.68 -22.49
CA TYR A 221 7.96 5.03 -21.95
C TYR A 221 9.12 5.21 -20.99
N ARG A 222 9.59 6.45 -20.88
CA ARG A 222 10.62 6.82 -19.90
C ARG A 222 10.14 7.97 -19.05
N THR A 223 10.38 7.87 -17.76
CA THR A 223 10.10 8.92 -16.78
C THR A 223 11.41 9.52 -16.29
N PRO A 224 11.40 10.70 -15.66
CA PRO A 224 12.58 11.24 -14.98
C PRO A 224 13.15 10.31 -13.89
N TRP A 225 12.32 9.40 -13.38
CA TRP A 225 12.68 8.45 -12.32
C TRP A 225 13.04 7.05 -12.84
N GLY A 226 13.11 6.84 -14.13
CA GLY A 226 13.49 5.58 -14.75
C GLY A 226 12.42 4.96 -15.65
N ALA A 227 12.36 3.63 -15.70
CA ALA A 227 11.36 2.91 -16.48
C ALA A 227 9.95 3.18 -15.94
N ALA A 228 8.99 3.36 -16.86
CA ALA A 228 7.60 3.57 -16.51
C ALA A 228 6.96 2.28 -15.98
N ILE A 229 5.96 2.43 -15.12
CA ILE A 229 5.08 1.33 -14.74
C ILE A 229 4.24 0.94 -15.97
N ASN A 230 4.04 -0.34 -16.16
CA ASN A 230 3.35 -0.89 -17.33
C ASN A 230 1.83 -0.88 -17.14
N TYR A 231 1.17 0.18 -17.55
CA TYR A 231 -0.29 0.28 -17.47
C TYR A 231 -1.04 -0.10 -18.75
N ASP A 232 -0.35 -0.25 -19.91
CA ASP A 232 -1.00 -0.43 -21.21
C ASP A 232 -0.35 -1.50 -22.13
N GLY A 233 0.71 -2.15 -21.65
CA GLY A 233 1.40 -3.21 -22.39
C GLY A 233 0.87 -4.61 -22.04
N PRO A 234 1.51 -5.67 -22.57
CA PRO A 234 1.22 -7.02 -22.17
C PRO A 234 1.32 -7.21 -20.65
N GLU A 235 0.40 -7.98 -20.05
CA GLU A 235 0.31 -8.26 -18.61
C GLU A 235 0.00 -7.04 -17.72
N SER A 236 -0.33 -5.88 -18.29
CA SER A 236 -0.67 -4.66 -17.54
C SER A 236 -1.89 -4.83 -16.62
N ASP A 237 -2.79 -5.74 -16.92
CA ASP A 237 -3.96 -6.03 -16.06
C ASP A 237 -3.56 -6.38 -14.61
N LEU A 238 -2.46 -7.13 -14.44
CA LEU A 238 -1.96 -7.52 -13.12
C LEU A 238 -1.23 -6.37 -12.41
N VAL A 239 -0.62 -5.48 -13.17
CA VAL A 239 -0.04 -4.23 -12.65
C VAL A 239 -1.15 -3.31 -12.13
N ARG A 240 -2.20 -3.11 -12.94
CA ARG A 240 -3.40 -2.35 -12.56
C ARG A 240 -4.04 -2.94 -11.31
N TRP A 241 -4.24 -4.27 -11.28
CA TRP A 241 -4.76 -4.97 -10.11
C TRP A 241 -3.94 -4.68 -8.86
N LEU A 242 -2.59 -4.77 -8.93
CA LEU A 242 -1.71 -4.52 -7.79
C LEU A 242 -1.84 -3.09 -7.27
N ILE A 243 -1.88 -2.10 -8.17
CA ILE A 243 -1.96 -0.67 -7.80
C ILE A 243 -3.36 -0.31 -7.29
N ILE A 244 -4.41 -0.76 -7.97
CA ILE A 244 -5.80 -0.45 -7.58
C ILE A 244 -6.14 -1.10 -6.24
N GLU A 245 -5.75 -2.37 -6.00
CA GLU A 245 -5.97 -3.01 -4.70
C GLU A 245 -5.20 -2.30 -3.57
N ASN A 246 -4.02 -1.72 -3.85
CA ASN A 246 -3.33 -0.87 -2.88
C ASN A 246 -4.15 0.38 -2.52
N ALA A 247 -4.67 1.08 -3.52
CA ALA A 247 -5.51 2.25 -3.28
C ALA A 247 -6.77 1.89 -2.46
N LEU A 248 -7.43 0.78 -2.81
CA LEU A 248 -8.61 0.32 -2.08
C LEU A 248 -8.28 -0.14 -0.65
N GLU A 249 -7.08 -0.69 -0.43
CA GLU A 249 -6.62 -1.07 0.90
C GLU A 249 -6.47 0.15 1.82
N TRP A 250 -5.91 1.27 1.35
CA TRP A 250 -5.84 2.51 2.11
C TRP A 250 -7.22 2.99 2.58
N LEU A 251 -8.22 2.89 1.71
CA LEU A 251 -9.60 3.28 2.06
C LEU A 251 -10.26 2.29 3.03
N ARG A 252 -10.08 0.97 2.77
CA ARG A 252 -10.79 -0.10 3.47
C ARG A 252 -10.20 -0.42 4.83
N GLU A 253 -8.85 -0.56 4.89
CA GLU A 253 -8.15 -1.06 6.07
C GLU A 253 -7.63 0.06 6.97
N TYR A 254 -7.37 1.24 6.39
CA TYR A 254 -6.82 2.39 7.13
C TYR A 254 -7.82 3.54 7.26
N HIS A 255 -9.00 3.40 6.70
CA HIS A 255 -10.08 4.41 6.72
C HIS A 255 -9.66 5.78 6.16
N ILE A 256 -8.68 5.82 5.25
CA ILE A 256 -8.29 7.03 4.52
C ILE A 256 -9.47 7.57 3.72
N ASP A 257 -9.67 8.90 3.71
CA ASP A 257 -10.81 9.57 3.08
C ASP A 257 -10.56 9.96 1.62
N GLY A 258 -9.34 9.83 1.16
CA GLY A 258 -8.99 10.07 -0.24
C GLY A 258 -7.49 10.01 -0.49
N LEU A 259 -7.13 10.02 -1.78
CA LEU A 259 -5.75 9.92 -2.22
C LEU A 259 -5.38 11.11 -3.10
N ARG A 260 -4.21 11.68 -2.86
CA ARG A 260 -3.54 12.58 -3.80
C ARG A 260 -2.61 11.73 -4.65
N LEU A 261 -2.73 11.82 -5.97
CA LEU A 261 -1.94 11.04 -6.91
C LEU A 261 -0.72 11.86 -7.35
N ASP A 262 0.48 11.42 -6.95
CA ASP A 262 1.71 12.09 -7.33
C ASP A 262 1.97 11.99 -8.84
N ALA A 263 2.44 13.09 -9.44
CA ALA A 263 2.96 13.17 -10.80
C ALA A 263 2.14 12.38 -11.85
N THR A 264 0.82 12.56 -11.87
CA THR A 264 -0.10 11.86 -12.80
C THR A 264 0.29 12.03 -14.27
N HIS A 265 0.96 13.12 -14.62
CA HIS A 265 1.50 13.35 -15.97
C HIS A 265 2.59 12.34 -16.39
N ALA A 266 3.15 11.58 -15.46
CA ALA A 266 4.11 10.50 -15.69
C ALA A 266 3.47 9.09 -15.61
N ILE A 267 2.15 9.01 -15.44
CA ILE A 267 1.38 7.78 -15.59
C ILE A 267 0.99 7.65 -17.06
N PHE A 268 1.76 6.84 -17.79
CA PHE A 268 1.53 6.63 -19.22
C PHE A 268 0.61 5.44 -19.42
N ASP A 269 -0.54 5.69 -20.03
CA ASP A 269 -1.52 4.68 -20.39
C ASP A 269 -2.25 5.11 -21.66
N MET A 270 -2.08 4.36 -22.74
CA MET A 270 -2.72 4.59 -24.04
C MET A 270 -3.84 3.59 -24.30
N SER A 271 -4.28 2.87 -23.29
CA SER A 271 -5.43 1.97 -23.42
C SER A 271 -6.75 2.76 -23.52
N PRO A 272 -7.81 2.16 -24.09
CA PRO A 272 -9.12 2.80 -24.21
C PRO A 272 -9.79 3.15 -22.88
N TYR A 273 -9.43 2.44 -21.81
CA TYR A 273 -9.89 2.68 -20.44
C TYR A 273 -8.67 2.98 -19.58
N HIS A 274 -8.41 4.27 -19.39
CA HIS A 274 -7.21 4.75 -18.70
C HIS A 274 -7.18 4.27 -17.24
N VAL A 275 -6.00 3.89 -16.73
CA VAL A 275 -5.86 3.38 -15.35
C VAL A 275 -6.37 4.36 -14.29
N LEU A 276 -6.24 5.67 -14.52
CA LEU A 276 -6.78 6.68 -13.59
C LEU A 276 -8.31 6.71 -13.60
N GLU A 277 -8.95 6.46 -14.74
CA GLU A 277 -10.41 6.31 -14.83
C GLU A 277 -10.85 5.03 -14.12
N GLU A 278 -10.19 3.90 -14.37
CA GLU A 278 -10.43 2.65 -13.68
C GLU A 278 -10.28 2.79 -12.15
N LEU A 279 -9.21 3.44 -11.72
CA LEU A 279 -8.96 3.74 -10.31
C LEU A 279 -10.09 4.59 -9.70
N ALA A 280 -10.53 5.63 -10.42
CA ALA A 280 -11.61 6.50 -9.97
C ALA A 280 -12.92 5.73 -9.79
N ASP A 281 -13.29 4.91 -10.76
CA ASP A 281 -14.50 4.08 -10.69
C ASP A 281 -14.43 3.11 -9.49
N ARG A 282 -13.28 2.46 -9.27
CA ARG A 282 -13.09 1.52 -8.17
C ARG A 282 -13.12 2.22 -6.80
N VAL A 283 -12.55 3.42 -6.70
CA VAL A 283 -12.61 4.23 -5.48
C VAL A 283 -14.06 4.65 -5.19
N GLN A 284 -14.83 5.05 -6.21
CA GLN A 284 -16.25 5.38 -6.05
C GLN A 284 -17.09 4.18 -5.62
N GLU A 285 -16.86 3.00 -6.22
CA GLU A 285 -17.49 1.75 -5.77
C GLU A 285 -17.19 1.45 -4.30
N GLN A 286 -15.93 1.67 -3.88
CA GLN A 286 -15.52 1.45 -2.49
C GLN A 286 -16.13 2.48 -1.55
N ALA A 287 -16.22 3.75 -1.94
CA ALA A 287 -16.88 4.82 -1.19
C ALA A 287 -18.36 4.49 -0.92
N LEU A 288 -19.07 3.98 -1.93
CA LEU A 288 -20.45 3.52 -1.76
C LEU A 288 -20.58 2.38 -0.75
N ARG A 289 -19.63 1.43 -0.72
CA ARG A 289 -19.61 0.33 0.26
C ARG A 289 -19.31 0.80 1.67
N LEU A 290 -18.45 1.84 1.80
CA LEU A 290 -18.09 2.44 3.07
C LEU A 290 -19.17 3.42 3.58
N GLY A 291 -20.13 3.85 2.72
CA GLY A 291 -21.19 4.78 3.06
C GLY A 291 -20.69 6.21 3.30
N ARG A 292 -19.50 6.57 2.81
CA ARG A 292 -18.90 7.90 2.96
C ARG A 292 -18.12 8.27 1.69
N PRO A 293 -17.95 9.58 1.40
CA PRO A 293 -17.19 10.03 0.24
C PRO A 293 -15.73 9.59 0.33
N ALA A 294 -15.14 9.28 -0.82
CA ALA A 294 -13.70 9.14 -0.99
C ALA A 294 -13.28 9.94 -2.22
N TYR A 295 -12.16 10.66 -2.09
CA TYR A 295 -11.72 11.60 -3.12
C TYR A 295 -10.41 11.19 -3.75
N LEU A 296 -10.25 11.51 -5.03
CA LEU A 296 -8.97 11.46 -5.74
C LEU A 296 -8.60 12.87 -6.18
N PHE A 297 -7.35 13.27 -5.91
CA PHE A 297 -6.76 14.52 -6.36
C PHE A 297 -5.54 14.22 -7.23
N ALA A 298 -5.16 15.14 -8.13
CA ALA A 298 -3.99 15.04 -8.98
C ALA A 298 -3.20 16.35 -9.00
#